data_18ecc7874453717f7ff1b87f61c09e99
#
_entry.id   18ecc7874453717f7ff1b87f61c09e99
#
_cell.length_a   1.000
_cell.length_b   1.000
_cell.length_c   1.000
_cell.angle_alpha   90.00
_cell.angle_beta   90.00
_cell.angle_gamma   90.00
#
_symmetry.space_group_name_H-M   'P 1'
#
loop_
_entity.id
_entity.type
_entity.pdbx_description
1 polymer ?
#
loop_
_entity_poly.entity_id
_entity_poly.type
_entity_poly.pdbx_seq_one_letter_code
_entity_poly.pdbx_strand_id
1 'polypeptide(L)'
;HMLRSLKNLFPDAPIISAMSGSFVQRGEPAIFDKWTRAKWALMFGVDAVIELPVLCVLQSADKFAASSVSLLHNMGCTHIAFGAESLNSDTLHNAAHWSLQPDFNLYFHQFLGKGLSYASAVTKSMEIRYPEISRELTRPNNLLGFLYVQAALKQNLPLSFIVIERNTHYPASATTARKHFIAGESYPLLPEQIQTEIHTLMN
;
A
#
# COMPACT_ATOMS: atom_id res chain seq x y z
N HIS A 1 13.19 6.85 -2.70
CA HIS A 1 12.58 7.08 -4.01
C HIS A 1 11.23 7.77 -3.87
N MET A 2 10.20 7.11 -3.34
CA MET A 2 8.82 7.65 -3.25
C MET A 2 8.75 9.06 -2.64
N LEU A 3 9.34 9.29 -1.47
CA LEU A 3 9.32 10.61 -0.82
C LEU A 3 9.98 11.70 -1.68
N ARG A 4 11.10 11.37 -2.34
CA ARG A 4 11.76 12.31 -3.26
C ARG A 4 10.86 12.65 -4.44
N SER A 5 10.19 11.66 -5.04
CA SER A 5 9.23 11.91 -6.13
C SER A 5 8.08 12.79 -5.68
N LEU A 6 7.53 12.55 -4.48
CA LEU A 6 6.44 13.36 -3.93
C LEU A 6 6.88 14.80 -3.65
N LYS A 7 8.04 15.03 -3.05
CA LYS A 7 8.57 16.38 -2.82
C LYS A 7 8.87 17.14 -4.13
N ASN A 8 9.24 16.43 -5.20
CA ASN A 8 9.42 17.05 -6.51
C ASN A 8 8.07 17.44 -7.16
N LEU A 9 7.03 16.61 -6.99
CA LEU A 9 5.69 16.90 -7.54
C LEU A 9 4.94 17.94 -6.71
N PHE A 10 5.15 17.97 -5.41
CA PHE A 10 4.46 18.81 -4.45
C PHE A 10 5.44 19.37 -3.41
N PRO A 11 6.28 20.36 -3.79
CA PRO A 11 7.36 20.85 -2.93
C PRO A 11 6.88 21.37 -1.56
N ASP A 12 5.74 22.05 -1.56
CA ASP A 12 5.19 22.74 -0.38
C ASP A 12 4.13 21.93 0.37
N ALA A 13 3.72 20.76 -0.16
CA ALA A 13 2.70 19.97 0.49
C ALA A 13 3.27 19.13 1.64
N PRO A 14 2.60 19.10 2.80
CA PRO A 14 2.97 18.19 3.87
C PRO A 14 2.71 16.73 3.47
N ILE A 15 3.60 15.83 3.85
CA ILE A 15 3.48 14.40 3.61
C ILE A 15 3.11 13.70 4.91
N ILE A 16 1.93 13.07 4.93
CA ILE A 16 1.46 12.27 6.05
C ILE A 16 1.60 10.79 5.67
N SER A 17 2.22 10.00 6.54
CA SER A 17 2.33 8.54 6.38
C SER A 17 1.36 7.82 7.29
N ALA A 18 0.44 7.04 6.71
CA ALA A 18 -0.34 6.05 7.46
C ALA A 18 0.50 4.77 7.60
N MET A 19 0.78 4.36 8.82
CA MET A 19 1.69 3.27 9.13
C MET A 19 1.05 2.25 10.08
N SER A 20 1.21 0.96 9.76
CA SER A 20 0.85 -0.12 10.68
C SER A 20 1.63 -0.01 11.99
N GLY A 21 0.99 -0.32 13.11
CA GLY A 21 1.61 -0.36 14.43
C GLY A 21 2.52 -1.58 14.65
N SER A 22 2.30 -2.31 15.72
CA SER A 22 3.13 -3.48 16.09
C SER A 22 2.95 -4.69 15.16
N PHE A 23 1.87 -4.74 14.40
CA PHE A 23 1.61 -5.80 13.41
C PHE A 23 1.50 -5.21 12.02
N VAL A 24 1.94 -5.97 11.01
CA VAL A 24 1.78 -5.62 9.60
C VAL A 24 0.55 -6.29 9.01
N GLN A 25 0.09 -5.85 7.85
CA GLN A 25 -1.16 -6.28 7.21
C GLN A 25 -1.28 -7.82 7.04
N ARG A 26 -0.18 -8.54 6.99
CA ARG A 26 -0.16 -10.01 6.91
C ARG A 26 -0.32 -10.72 8.25
N GLY A 27 -0.56 -9.99 9.35
CA GLY A 27 -0.69 -10.53 10.70
C GLY A 27 0.63 -10.86 11.39
N GLU A 28 1.76 -10.57 10.75
CA GLU A 28 3.09 -10.76 11.33
C GLU A 28 3.48 -9.58 12.22
N PRO A 29 4.25 -9.82 13.30
CA PRO A 29 4.87 -8.73 14.05
C PRO A 29 5.78 -7.88 13.16
N ALA A 30 5.80 -6.57 13.39
CA ALA A 30 6.80 -5.70 12.78
C ALA A 30 8.19 -6.03 13.36
N ILE A 31 9.25 -5.97 12.52
CA ILE A 31 10.62 -6.25 12.98
C ILE A 31 11.10 -5.19 13.95
N PHE A 32 10.81 -3.94 13.64
CA PHE A 32 11.13 -2.80 14.50
C PHE A 32 9.83 -2.24 15.08
N ASP A 33 9.90 -1.75 16.31
CA ASP A 33 8.77 -1.11 16.96
C ASP A 33 8.26 0.10 16.17
N LYS A 34 7.04 0.51 16.46
CA LYS A 34 6.38 1.59 15.71
C LYS A 34 7.07 2.95 15.87
N TRP A 35 7.68 3.21 17.02
CA TRP A 35 8.33 4.48 17.31
C TRP A 35 9.62 4.63 16.50
N THR A 36 10.43 3.58 16.46
CA THR A 36 11.64 3.51 15.64
C THR A 36 11.31 3.72 14.16
N ARG A 37 10.28 3.03 13.64
CA ARG A 37 9.86 3.18 12.24
C ARG A 37 9.29 4.57 11.94
N ALA A 38 8.54 5.15 12.86
CA ALA A 38 8.03 6.53 12.73
C ALA A 38 9.17 7.53 12.72
N LYS A 39 10.14 7.40 13.64
CA LYS A 39 11.36 8.22 13.67
C LYS A 39 12.08 8.18 12.33
N TRP A 40 12.27 7.00 11.74
CA TRP A 40 12.90 6.88 10.42
C TRP A 40 12.09 7.56 9.33
N ALA A 41 10.77 7.39 9.31
CA ALA A 41 9.93 8.05 8.33
C ALA A 41 10.05 9.58 8.40
N LEU A 42 10.01 10.16 9.60
CA LEU A 42 10.19 11.59 9.82
C LEU A 42 11.59 12.05 9.39
N MET A 43 12.64 11.29 9.74
CA MET A 43 14.04 11.60 9.35
C MET A 43 14.21 11.66 7.82
N PHE A 44 13.44 10.87 7.06
CA PHE A 44 13.50 10.87 5.60
C PHE A 44 12.51 11.81 4.91
N GLY A 45 11.84 12.69 5.65
CA GLY A 45 11.06 13.80 5.10
C GLY A 45 9.54 13.55 5.04
N VAL A 46 9.03 12.64 5.85
CA VAL A 46 7.61 12.59 6.20
C VAL A 46 7.37 13.65 7.27
N ASP A 47 6.30 14.43 7.16
CA ASP A 47 6.00 15.52 8.10
C ASP A 47 5.17 15.02 9.30
N ALA A 48 4.36 13.96 9.12
CA ALA A 48 3.63 13.32 10.19
C ALA A 48 3.43 11.83 9.93
N VAL A 49 3.44 11.03 11.00
CA VAL A 49 3.14 9.59 10.95
C VAL A 49 1.91 9.31 11.80
N ILE A 50 0.94 8.62 11.22
CA ILE A 50 -0.30 8.24 11.88
C ILE A 50 -0.39 6.73 11.92
N GLU A 51 -0.66 6.19 13.11
CA GLU A 51 -0.84 4.76 13.28
C GLU A 51 -2.21 4.30 12.76
N LEU A 52 -2.22 3.33 11.87
CA LEU A 52 -3.42 2.59 11.52
C LEU A 52 -3.84 1.70 12.71
N PRO A 53 -5.09 1.78 13.17
CA PRO A 53 -5.57 0.92 14.24
C PRO A 53 -5.34 -0.55 13.91
N VAL A 54 -4.88 -1.34 14.90
CA VAL A 54 -4.54 -2.76 14.69
C VAL A 54 -5.71 -3.57 14.12
N LEU A 55 -6.94 -3.25 14.52
CA LEU A 55 -8.14 -3.90 14.00
C LEU A 55 -8.36 -3.64 12.50
N CYS A 56 -7.86 -2.53 11.97
CA CYS A 56 -7.87 -2.24 10.54
C CYS A 56 -6.72 -2.94 9.80
N VAL A 57 -5.55 -3.01 10.44
CA VAL A 57 -4.35 -3.63 9.87
C VAL A 57 -4.51 -5.12 9.65
N LEU A 58 -5.13 -5.83 10.59
CA LEU A 58 -5.30 -7.29 10.56
C LEU A 58 -6.51 -7.77 9.73
N GLN A 59 -7.13 -6.88 8.97
CA GLN A 59 -8.25 -7.21 8.09
C GLN A 59 -7.79 -7.68 6.71
N SER A 60 -8.76 -8.14 5.92
CA SER A 60 -8.57 -8.38 4.48
C SER A 60 -8.11 -7.10 3.75
N ALA A 61 -7.46 -7.26 2.61
CA ALA A 61 -6.85 -6.14 1.89
C ALA A 61 -7.84 -5.02 1.52
N ASP A 62 -9.08 -5.36 1.20
CA ASP A 62 -10.15 -4.40 0.92
C ASP A 62 -10.53 -3.56 2.15
N LYS A 63 -10.66 -4.19 3.33
CA LYS A 63 -10.96 -3.49 4.58
C LYS A 63 -9.77 -2.67 5.07
N PHE A 64 -8.55 -3.20 4.91
CA PHE A 64 -7.33 -2.45 5.16
C PHE A 64 -7.26 -1.18 4.30
N ALA A 65 -7.53 -1.32 2.99
CA ALA A 65 -7.55 -0.20 2.07
C ALA A 65 -8.63 0.82 2.44
N ALA A 66 -9.86 0.36 2.74
CA ALA A 66 -10.96 1.23 3.13
C ALA A 66 -10.64 2.05 4.40
N SER A 67 -10.07 1.40 5.41
CA SER A 67 -9.67 2.08 6.65
C SER A 67 -8.53 3.08 6.41
N SER A 68 -7.56 2.72 5.56
CA SER A 68 -6.42 3.59 5.25
C SER A 68 -6.84 4.87 4.55
N VAL A 69 -7.70 4.78 3.52
CA VAL A 69 -8.16 5.96 2.79
C VAL A 69 -9.06 6.84 3.64
N SER A 70 -9.93 6.24 4.48
CA SER A 70 -10.77 6.99 5.42
C SER A 70 -9.94 7.74 6.45
N LEU A 71 -8.92 7.08 7.01
CA LEU A 71 -8.03 7.71 7.99
C LEU A 71 -7.31 8.92 7.39
N LEU A 72 -6.70 8.76 6.22
CA LEU A 72 -5.99 9.84 5.55
C LEU A 72 -6.92 10.97 5.14
N HIS A 73 -8.13 10.67 4.63
CA HIS A 73 -9.14 11.68 4.33
C HIS A 73 -9.54 12.49 5.57
N ASN A 74 -9.82 11.81 6.69
CA ASN A 74 -10.18 12.46 7.96
C ASN A 74 -9.05 13.32 8.53
N MET A 75 -7.80 13.06 8.15
CA MET A 75 -6.64 13.89 8.47
C MET A 75 -6.46 15.09 7.52
N GLY A 76 -7.40 15.30 6.60
CA GLY A 76 -7.36 16.41 5.65
C GLY A 76 -6.51 16.15 4.40
N CYS A 77 -6.05 14.92 4.17
CA CYS A 77 -5.34 14.60 2.94
C CYS A 77 -6.28 14.70 1.74
N THR A 78 -5.83 15.38 0.69
CA THR A 78 -6.52 15.49 -0.60
C THR A 78 -5.97 14.52 -1.64
N HIS A 79 -4.76 14.04 -1.42
CA HIS A 79 -4.05 13.13 -2.32
C HIS A 79 -3.54 11.92 -1.55
N ILE A 80 -3.63 10.75 -2.16
CA ILE A 80 -3.04 9.51 -1.65
C ILE A 80 -2.01 9.00 -2.64
N ALA A 81 -0.78 8.83 -2.17
CA ALA A 81 0.31 8.29 -2.97
C ALA A 81 0.67 6.88 -2.55
N PHE A 82 0.92 6.01 -3.51
CA PHE A 82 1.38 4.65 -3.27
C PHE A 82 2.29 4.15 -4.40
N GLY A 83 3.09 3.14 -4.10
CA GLY A 83 3.96 2.49 -5.09
C GLY A 83 3.22 1.39 -5.83
N ALA A 84 3.30 1.37 -7.16
CA ALA A 84 2.81 0.29 -8.00
C ALA A 84 3.88 -0.16 -9.01
N GLU A 85 3.72 -1.37 -9.55
CA GLU A 85 4.74 -1.91 -10.47
C GLU A 85 4.53 -1.45 -11.92
N SER A 86 3.28 -1.21 -12.36
CA SER A 86 3.01 -0.98 -13.80
C SER A 86 1.65 -0.35 -14.13
N LEU A 87 0.90 0.11 -13.13
CA LEU A 87 -0.40 0.74 -13.38
C LEU A 87 -0.28 2.26 -13.43
N ASN A 88 -0.91 2.87 -14.43
CA ASN A 88 -1.14 4.31 -14.42
C ASN A 88 -2.45 4.66 -13.69
N SER A 89 -2.58 5.92 -13.28
CA SER A 89 -3.72 6.41 -12.49
C SER A 89 -5.05 6.26 -13.24
N ASP A 90 -5.10 6.57 -14.55
CA ASP A 90 -6.34 6.55 -15.31
C ASP A 90 -6.88 5.14 -15.50
N THR A 91 -6.00 4.22 -15.85
CA THR A 91 -6.33 2.80 -16.00
C THR A 91 -6.84 2.22 -14.69
N LEU A 92 -6.17 2.56 -13.59
CA LEU A 92 -6.55 2.15 -12.25
C LEU A 92 -7.91 2.69 -11.84
N HIS A 93 -8.17 3.98 -12.11
CA HIS A 93 -9.44 4.63 -11.80
C HIS A 93 -10.59 4.01 -12.59
N ASN A 94 -10.44 3.81 -13.91
CA ASN A 94 -11.45 3.20 -14.77
C ASN A 94 -11.79 1.77 -14.32
N ALA A 95 -10.79 0.97 -13.96
CA ALA A 95 -10.99 -0.38 -13.43
C ALA A 95 -11.72 -0.36 -12.09
N ALA A 96 -11.32 0.54 -11.19
CA ALA A 96 -11.97 0.70 -9.89
C ALA A 96 -13.44 1.14 -10.04
N HIS A 97 -13.71 2.09 -10.96
CA HIS A 97 -15.07 2.53 -11.25
C HIS A 97 -15.93 1.38 -11.78
N TRP A 98 -15.41 0.59 -12.73
CA TRP A 98 -16.15 -0.56 -13.24
C TRP A 98 -16.40 -1.61 -12.16
N SER A 99 -15.49 -1.79 -11.22
CA SER A 99 -15.66 -2.74 -10.11
C SER A 99 -16.84 -2.40 -9.18
N LEU A 100 -17.42 -1.22 -9.29
CA LEU A 100 -18.63 -0.83 -8.56
C LEU A 100 -19.93 -1.10 -9.33
N GLN A 101 -19.83 -1.52 -10.59
CA GLN A 101 -21.00 -1.77 -11.42
C GLN A 101 -21.65 -3.11 -11.09
N PRO A 102 -22.96 -3.26 -11.33
CA PRO A 102 -23.71 -4.49 -11.05
C PRO A 102 -23.09 -5.72 -11.73
N ASP A 103 -22.62 -5.59 -12.98
CA ASP A 103 -22.04 -6.69 -13.74
C ASP A 103 -20.79 -7.25 -13.07
N PHE A 104 -19.88 -6.37 -12.59
CA PHE A 104 -18.72 -6.82 -11.85
C PHE A 104 -19.13 -7.57 -10.59
N ASN A 105 -20.08 -7.03 -9.84
CA ASN A 105 -20.55 -7.63 -8.59
C ASN A 105 -21.14 -9.04 -8.82
N LEU A 106 -21.86 -9.24 -9.92
CA LEU A 106 -22.39 -10.55 -10.29
C LEU A 106 -21.25 -11.58 -10.44
N TYR A 107 -20.25 -11.28 -11.25
CA TYR A 107 -19.10 -12.17 -11.45
C TYR A 107 -18.29 -12.35 -10.16
N PHE A 108 -18.05 -11.28 -9.43
CA PHE A 108 -17.29 -11.31 -8.18
C PHE A 108 -17.94 -12.27 -7.15
N HIS A 109 -19.26 -12.18 -6.97
CA HIS A 109 -19.98 -13.09 -6.07
C HIS A 109 -20.01 -14.53 -6.58
N GLN A 110 -20.09 -14.74 -7.88
CA GLN A 110 -19.98 -16.08 -8.46
C GLN A 110 -18.61 -16.72 -8.16
N PHE A 111 -17.52 -15.96 -8.29
CA PHE A 111 -16.18 -16.47 -8.00
C PHE A 111 -15.96 -16.69 -6.50
N LEU A 112 -16.46 -15.82 -5.63
CA LEU A 112 -16.45 -16.05 -4.19
C LEU A 112 -17.24 -17.31 -3.81
N GLY A 113 -18.41 -17.52 -4.41
CA GLY A 113 -19.23 -18.71 -4.19
C GLY A 113 -18.55 -20.02 -4.63
N LYS A 114 -17.57 -19.95 -5.54
CA LYS A 114 -16.69 -21.05 -5.93
C LYS A 114 -15.49 -21.24 -4.99
N GLY A 115 -15.40 -20.50 -3.90
CA GLY A 115 -14.33 -20.62 -2.90
C GLY A 115 -13.05 -19.87 -3.22
N LEU A 116 -13.03 -18.97 -4.21
CA LEU A 116 -11.85 -18.15 -4.48
C LEU A 116 -11.64 -17.13 -3.36
N SER A 117 -10.37 -16.80 -3.09
CA SER A 117 -10.03 -15.69 -2.20
C SER A 117 -10.57 -14.36 -2.76
N TYR A 118 -10.72 -13.35 -1.89
CA TYR A 118 -11.14 -12.01 -2.33
C TYR A 118 -10.26 -11.49 -3.49
N ALA A 119 -8.95 -11.55 -3.34
CA ALA A 119 -7.99 -11.11 -4.36
C ALA A 119 -8.19 -11.86 -5.69
N SER A 120 -8.32 -13.20 -5.63
CA SER A 120 -8.54 -14.03 -6.82
C SER A 120 -9.89 -13.75 -7.47
N ALA A 121 -10.94 -13.53 -6.68
CA ALA A 121 -12.27 -13.19 -7.20
C ALA A 121 -12.26 -11.83 -7.90
N VAL A 122 -11.60 -10.81 -7.33
CA VAL A 122 -11.40 -9.49 -7.98
C VAL A 122 -10.67 -9.66 -9.31
N THR A 123 -9.53 -10.34 -9.31
CA THR A 123 -8.71 -10.55 -10.51
C THR A 123 -9.48 -11.27 -11.60
N LYS A 124 -10.18 -12.36 -11.26
CA LYS A 124 -10.98 -13.12 -12.21
C LYS A 124 -12.18 -12.35 -12.76
N SER A 125 -12.82 -11.54 -11.94
CA SER A 125 -13.91 -10.67 -12.41
C SER A 125 -13.37 -9.60 -13.35
N MET A 126 -12.21 -9.03 -13.03
CA MET A 126 -11.56 -8.01 -13.86
C MET A 126 -11.19 -8.56 -15.25
N GLU A 127 -10.81 -9.83 -15.35
CA GLU A 127 -10.42 -10.50 -16.60
C GLU A 127 -11.50 -10.43 -17.68
N ILE A 128 -12.78 -10.35 -17.29
CA ILE A 128 -13.92 -10.34 -18.19
C ILE A 128 -13.96 -9.10 -19.07
N ARG A 129 -13.61 -7.95 -18.53
CA ARG A 129 -13.66 -6.65 -19.23
C ARG A 129 -12.30 -6.02 -19.44
N TYR A 130 -11.37 -6.24 -18.51
CA TYR A 130 -10.05 -5.65 -18.51
C TYR A 130 -8.97 -6.72 -18.28
N PRO A 131 -8.73 -7.63 -19.26
CA PRO A 131 -7.80 -8.76 -19.09
C PRO A 131 -6.36 -8.31 -18.84
N GLU A 132 -5.97 -7.14 -19.35
CA GLU A 132 -4.64 -6.59 -19.11
C GLU A 132 -4.48 -6.13 -17.66
N ILE A 133 -5.49 -5.42 -17.13
CA ILE A 133 -5.50 -4.99 -15.74
C ILE A 133 -5.55 -6.19 -14.81
N SER A 134 -6.35 -7.22 -15.15
CA SER A 134 -6.42 -8.46 -14.37
C SER A 134 -5.03 -9.06 -14.14
N ARG A 135 -4.19 -9.12 -15.17
CA ARG A 135 -2.80 -9.61 -15.06
C ARG A 135 -1.96 -8.74 -14.12
N GLU A 136 -2.10 -7.44 -14.19
CA GLU A 136 -1.38 -6.51 -13.32
C GLU A 136 -1.84 -6.60 -11.86
N LEU A 137 -3.12 -6.85 -11.61
CA LEU A 137 -3.67 -7.02 -10.25
C LEU A 137 -3.21 -8.32 -9.55
N THR A 138 -2.52 -9.22 -10.23
CA THR A 138 -1.85 -10.36 -9.58
C THR A 138 -0.65 -9.90 -8.73
N ARG A 139 -0.12 -8.70 -8.95
CA ARG A 139 0.96 -8.11 -8.18
C ARG A 139 0.39 -7.42 -6.93
N PRO A 140 0.91 -7.73 -5.74
CA PRO A 140 0.32 -7.26 -4.48
C PRO A 140 0.18 -5.74 -4.36
N ASN A 141 1.16 -4.95 -4.83
CA ASN A 141 1.07 -3.49 -4.73
C ASN A 141 0.08 -2.89 -5.72
N ASN A 142 -0.04 -3.47 -6.91
CA ASN A 142 -1.04 -3.07 -7.90
C ASN A 142 -2.46 -3.36 -7.38
N LEU A 143 -2.67 -4.55 -6.81
CA LEU A 143 -3.95 -4.89 -6.19
C LEU A 143 -4.29 -3.94 -5.04
N LEU A 144 -3.33 -3.65 -4.17
CA LEU A 144 -3.56 -2.74 -3.05
C LEU A 144 -3.88 -1.31 -3.53
N GLY A 145 -3.15 -0.82 -4.53
CA GLY A 145 -3.45 0.46 -5.18
C GLY A 145 -4.86 0.52 -5.76
N PHE A 146 -5.26 -0.54 -6.46
CA PHE A 146 -6.63 -0.68 -6.96
C PHE A 146 -7.66 -0.61 -5.82
N LEU A 147 -7.41 -1.30 -4.72
CA LEU A 147 -8.33 -1.31 -3.57
C LEU A 147 -8.41 0.05 -2.87
N TYR A 148 -7.35 0.86 -2.87
CA TYR A 148 -7.42 2.23 -2.36
C TYR A 148 -8.36 3.10 -3.20
N VAL A 149 -8.23 3.05 -4.53
CA VAL A 149 -9.11 3.80 -5.43
C VAL A 149 -10.55 3.30 -5.32
N GLN A 150 -10.77 1.99 -5.34
CA GLN A 150 -12.09 1.39 -5.17
C GLN A 150 -12.74 1.82 -3.83
N ALA A 151 -11.98 1.80 -2.75
CA ALA A 151 -12.48 2.17 -1.42
C ALA A 151 -12.88 3.64 -1.33
N ALA A 152 -12.10 4.54 -1.94
CA ALA A 152 -12.44 5.96 -1.98
C ALA A 152 -13.71 6.21 -2.81
N LEU A 153 -13.84 5.56 -3.96
CA LEU A 153 -15.05 5.65 -4.79
C LEU A 153 -16.28 5.11 -4.04
N LYS A 154 -16.17 3.96 -3.38
CA LYS A 154 -17.26 3.38 -2.57
C LYS A 154 -17.73 4.30 -1.44
N GLN A 155 -16.81 5.05 -0.87
CA GLN A 155 -17.08 5.94 0.26
C GLN A 155 -17.38 7.39 -0.20
N ASN A 156 -17.40 7.66 -1.51
CA ASN A 156 -17.56 9.00 -2.09
C ASN A 156 -16.55 10.01 -1.53
N LEU A 157 -15.31 9.59 -1.29
CA LEU A 157 -14.25 10.47 -0.80
C LEU A 157 -13.60 11.22 -1.97
N PRO A 158 -13.48 12.56 -1.91
CA PRO A 158 -12.91 13.39 -2.95
C PRO A 158 -11.38 13.35 -2.91
N LEU A 159 -10.80 12.18 -3.15
CA LEU A 159 -9.37 11.92 -3.10
C LEU A 159 -8.78 11.76 -4.50
N SER A 160 -7.65 12.40 -4.74
CA SER A 160 -6.80 12.17 -5.91
C SER A 160 -5.75 11.11 -5.60
N PHE A 161 -5.37 10.33 -6.62
CA PHE A 161 -4.40 9.24 -6.45
C PHE A 161 -3.15 9.47 -7.28
N ILE A 162 -2.00 9.25 -6.65
CA ILE A 162 -0.67 9.41 -7.25
C ILE A 162 0.01 8.05 -7.23
N VAL A 163 0.17 7.49 -8.41
CA VAL A 163 0.90 6.23 -8.58
C VAL A 163 2.38 6.55 -8.79
N ILE A 164 3.22 6.09 -7.88
CA ILE A 164 4.67 6.17 -8.03
C ILE A 164 5.16 4.83 -8.51
N GLU A 165 5.73 4.80 -9.71
CA GLU A 165 6.31 3.58 -10.26
C GLU A 165 7.44 3.09 -9.36
N ARG A 166 7.40 1.81 -9.00
CA ARG A 166 8.47 1.19 -8.23
C ARG A 166 9.68 0.99 -9.11
N ASN A 167 10.80 1.51 -8.66
CA ASN A 167 12.08 1.26 -9.33
C ASN A 167 12.44 -0.23 -9.18
N THR A 168 12.19 -1.01 -10.23
CA THR A 168 12.48 -2.45 -10.28
C THR A 168 13.97 -2.75 -10.31
N HIS A 169 14.81 -1.77 -10.64
CA HIS A 169 16.26 -1.89 -10.56
C HIS A 169 16.79 -1.81 -9.12
N TYR A 170 15.96 -1.43 -8.15
CA TYR A 170 16.34 -1.43 -6.76
C TYR A 170 15.83 -2.72 -6.10
N PRO A 171 16.69 -3.70 -5.83
CA PRO A 171 16.28 -5.03 -5.36
C PRO A 171 15.76 -5.03 -3.91
N ALA A 172 15.70 -3.86 -3.27
CA ALA A 172 15.22 -3.71 -1.91
C ALA A 172 13.73 -4.05 -1.81
N SER A 173 13.40 -5.13 -1.15
CA SER A 173 12.03 -5.46 -0.77
C SER A 173 11.91 -5.62 0.74
N ALA A 174 10.76 -5.24 1.30
CA ALA A 174 10.48 -5.44 2.73
C ALA A 174 10.56 -6.93 3.11
N THR A 175 10.18 -7.83 2.22
CA THR A 175 10.27 -9.29 2.43
C THR A 175 11.72 -9.75 2.51
N THR A 176 12.60 -9.24 1.64
CA THR A 176 14.02 -9.59 1.65
C THR A 176 14.69 -9.01 2.90
N ALA A 177 14.45 -7.73 3.21
CA ALA A 177 14.96 -7.10 4.42
C ALA A 177 14.56 -7.87 5.69
N ARG A 178 13.27 -8.29 5.78
CA ARG A 178 12.78 -9.09 6.89
C ARG A 178 13.55 -10.41 7.05
N LYS A 179 13.82 -11.12 5.97
CA LYS A 179 14.57 -12.39 6.02
C LYS A 179 15.99 -12.18 6.57
N HIS A 180 16.71 -11.14 6.10
CA HIS A 180 18.04 -10.81 6.62
C HIS A 180 18.01 -10.50 8.12
N PHE A 181 17.08 -9.65 8.58
CA PHE A 181 16.98 -9.30 10.00
C PHE A 181 16.62 -10.49 10.89
N ILE A 182 15.72 -11.39 10.45
CA ILE A 182 15.40 -12.61 11.21
C ILE A 182 16.60 -13.54 11.29
N ALA A 183 17.46 -13.56 10.24
CA ALA A 183 18.71 -14.33 10.24
C ALA A 183 19.84 -13.65 11.03
N GLY A 184 19.64 -12.47 11.62
CA GLY A 184 20.68 -11.69 12.27
C GLY A 184 21.69 -11.06 11.33
N GLU A 185 21.33 -10.93 10.06
CA GLU A 185 22.19 -10.38 8.99
C GLU A 185 21.90 -8.91 8.74
N SER A 186 22.92 -8.15 8.34
CA SER A 186 22.74 -6.78 7.87
C SER A 186 22.05 -6.76 6.50
N TYR A 187 21.29 -5.70 6.22
CA TYR A 187 20.66 -5.49 4.92
C TYR A 187 21.28 -4.25 4.25
N PRO A 188 22.23 -4.42 3.32
CA PRO A 188 23.07 -3.34 2.81
C PRO A 188 22.34 -2.32 1.93
N LEU A 189 21.09 -2.61 1.53
CA LEU A 189 20.28 -1.71 0.70
C LEU A 189 19.49 -0.66 1.51
N LEU A 190 19.64 -0.62 2.83
CA LEU A 190 19.08 0.44 3.65
C LEU A 190 19.98 1.68 3.63
N PRO A 191 19.41 2.87 3.85
CA PRO A 191 20.21 4.07 4.09
C PRO A 191 21.20 3.88 5.25
N GLU A 192 22.39 4.41 5.11
CA GLU A 192 23.50 4.23 6.06
C GLU A 192 23.10 4.61 7.51
N GLN A 193 22.33 5.71 7.65
CA GLN A 193 21.82 6.14 8.95
C GLN A 193 20.96 5.08 9.64
N ILE A 194 20.13 4.37 8.86
CA ILE A 194 19.31 3.27 9.39
C ILE A 194 20.19 2.06 9.70
N GLN A 195 21.15 1.73 8.86
CA GLN A 195 22.05 0.59 9.12
C GLN A 195 22.81 0.77 10.44
N THR A 196 23.35 1.97 10.68
CA THR A 196 24.06 2.30 11.93
C THR A 196 23.16 2.17 13.15
N GLU A 197 21.93 2.68 13.07
CA GLU A 197 20.97 2.58 14.18
C GLU A 197 20.54 1.13 14.44
N ILE A 198 20.29 0.36 13.40
CA ILE A 198 19.96 -1.07 13.53
C ILE A 198 21.08 -1.85 14.22
N HIS A 199 22.33 -1.59 13.82
CA HIS A 199 23.48 -2.22 14.47
C HIS A 199 23.52 -1.91 15.98
N THR A 200 23.17 -0.70 16.37
CA THR A 200 23.09 -0.31 17.78
C THR A 200 21.92 -0.97 18.52
N LEU A 201 20.80 -1.21 17.84
CA LEU A 201 19.60 -1.83 18.45
C LEU A 201 19.71 -3.36 18.58
N MET A 202 20.56 -4.00 17.78
CA MET A 202 20.73 -5.46 17.76
C MET A 202 21.88 -5.95 18.66
N ASN A 203 22.73 -5.06 19.18
CA ASN A 203 23.80 -5.30 20.15
C ASN A 203 23.38 -4.90 21.55
#